data_54f65c2cc8fcab2e97ad60221c0c5164
#
_entry.id   54f65c2cc8fcab2e97ad60221c0c5164
#
_cell.length_a   1.000
_cell.length_b   1.000
_cell.length_c   1.000
_cell.angle_alpha   90.00
_cell.angle_beta   90.00
_cell.angle_gamma   90.00
#
_symmetry.space_group_name_H-M   'P 1'
#
loop_
_entity.id
_entity.type
_entity.pdbx_description
1 polymer ?
#
loop_
_entity_poly.entity_id
_entity_poly.type
_entity_poly.pdbx_seq_one_letter_code
_entity_poly.pdbx_strand_id
1 'polypeptide(L)'
;MNASTINPEEVAKFEALAAEWWSPDGKFKPLHKFNPTRLDYIITHICMQFNRLRSAPDSLKGVNILDIGCGGGLLCEPLTRLGAKVTGIDVTEANIKVARLHAEQEGLDIDYKIISSEELVKTKTTFDVVLNMEVVEHVGDVDLFMKSCCQLVKPGGLMFYATLNRTAKSYLLAILGAE
;
A
#
# COMPACT_ATOMS: atom_id res chain seq x y z
N MET A 1 6.30 9.50 26.04
CA MET A 1 7.09 9.00 24.88
C MET A 1 6.09 8.77 23.76
N ASN A 2 6.26 9.41 22.60
CA ASN A 2 5.41 9.12 21.45
C ASN A 2 5.75 7.68 20.99
N ALA A 3 4.81 6.77 21.14
CA ALA A 3 4.96 5.42 20.60
C ALA A 3 5.01 5.51 19.08
N SER A 4 6.08 4.99 18.46
CA SER A 4 6.27 4.96 17.03
C SER A 4 6.44 3.50 16.60
N THR A 5 5.79 3.13 15.50
CA THR A 5 5.95 1.80 14.88
C THR A 5 7.10 1.76 13.85
N ILE A 6 7.73 2.91 13.56
CA ILE A 6 8.80 3.04 12.58
C ILE A 6 10.05 2.29 13.04
N ASN A 7 10.54 1.37 12.20
CA ASN A 7 11.84 0.73 12.35
C ASN A 7 12.88 1.43 11.45
N PRO A 8 13.88 2.16 12.01
CA PRO A 8 14.85 2.92 11.22
C PRO A 8 15.70 2.06 10.28
N GLU A 9 16.01 0.82 10.65
CA GLU A 9 16.81 -0.10 9.82
C GLU A 9 16.05 -0.50 8.56
N GLU A 10 14.73 -0.78 8.69
CA GLU A 10 13.88 -1.08 7.54
C GLU A 10 13.70 0.15 6.64
N VAL A 11 13.53 1.35 7.21
CA VAL A 11 13.49 2.60 6.43
C VAL A 11 14.74 2.77 5.58
N ALA A 12 15.94 2.63 6.17
CA ALA A 12 17.20 2.76 5.45
C ALA A 12 17.34 1.72 4.32
N LYS A 13 16.87 0.50 4.53
CA LYS A 13 16.85 -0.55 3.52
C LYS A 13 15.97 -0.19 2.32
N PHE A 14 14.73 0.25 2.55
CA PHE A 14 13.83 0.66 1.48
C PHE A 14 14.30 1.93 0.78
N GLU A 15 14.94 2.85 1.49
CA GLU A 15 15.53 4.04 0.89
C GLU A 15 16.61 3.69 -0.13
N ALA A 16 17.46 2.71 0.17
CA ALA A 16 18.49 2.23 -0.75
C ALA A 16 17.91 1.53 -2.00
N LEU A 17 16.70 1.01 -1.93
CA LEU A 17 16.05 0.28 -3.01
C LEU A 17 15.06 1.11 -3.83
N ALA A 18 14.77 2.34 -3.42
CA ALA A 18 13.68 3.13 -3.97
C ALA A 18 13.74 3.31 -5.51
N ALA A 19 14.93 3.46 -6.09
CA ALA A 19 15.09 3.60 -7.54
C ALA A 19 14.66 2.36 -8.34
N GLU A 20 14.53 1.19 -7.71
CA GLU A 20 14.18 -0.07 -8.38
C GLU A 20 12.66 -0.34 -8.44
N TRP A 21 11.82 0.48 -7.80
CA TRP A 21 10.37 0.21 -7.68
C TRP A 21 9.69 -0.10 -9.01
N TRP A 22 10.04 0.62 -10.07
CA TRP A 22 9.42 0.47 -11.39
C TRP A 22 10.26 -0.36 -12.37
N SER A 23 11.38 -0.95 -11.90
CA SER A 23 12.18 -1.86 -12.70
C SER A 23 11.51 -3.25 -12.76
N PRO A 24 11.05 -3.73 -13.93
CA PRO A 24 10.37 -5.03 -14.04
C PRO A 24 11.28 -6.22 -13.74
N ASP A 25 12.59 -6.02 -13.85
CA ASP A 25 13.62 -7.03 -13.58
C ASP A 25 14.42 -6.76 -12.29
N GLY A 26 14.07 -5.69 -11.56
CA GLY A 26 14.68 -5.30 -10.29
C GLY A 26 14.22 -6.17 -9.11
N LYS A 27 14.62 -5.76 -7.91
CA LYS A 27 14.32 -6.48 -6.66
C LYS A 27 12.82 -6.56 -6.35
N PHE A 28 12.00 -5.65 -6.91
CA PHE A 28 10.55 -5.67 -6.77
C PHE A 28 9.82 -6.48 -7.86
N LYS A 29 10.55 -7.21 -8.72
CA LYS A 29 9.96 -8.11 -9.72
C LYS A 29 8.88 -9.06 -9.17
N PRO A 30 9.03 -9.68 -7.97
CA PRO A 30 7.96 -10.49 -7.41
C PRO A 30 6.67 -9.72 -7.20
N LEU A 31 6.74 -8.46 -6.73
CA LEU A 31 5.55 -7.62 -6.54
C LEU A 31 4.86 -7.32 -7.87
N HIS A 32 5.61 -7.01 -8.93
CA HIS A 32 5.04 -6.81 -10.26
C HIS A 32 4.28 -8.04 -10.76
N LYS A 33 4.77 -9.26 -10.47
CA LYS A 33 4.10 -10.51 -10.84
C LYS A 33 2.83 -10.77 -10.03
N PHE A 34 2.81 -10.42 -8.74
CA PHE A 34 1.67 -10.67 -7.86
C PHE A 34 0.60 -9.58 -7.93
N ASN A 35 0.94 -8.36 -8.29
CA ASN A 35 0.02 -7.23 -8.29
C ASN A 35 -1.24 -7.45 -9.13
N PRO A 36 -1.22 -8.05 -10.33
CA PRO A 36 -2.44 -8.29 -11.09
C PRO A 36 -3.47 -9.12 -10.29
N THR A 37 -3.02 -10.16 -9.59
CA THR A 37 -3.89 -11.01 -8.76
C THR A 37 -4.38 -10.26 -7.52
N ARG A 38 -3.51 -9.48 -6.86
CA ARG A 38 -3.89 -8.62 -5.73
C ARG A 38 -4.95 -7.60 -6.13
N LEU A 39 -4.72 -6.90 -7.23
CA LEU A 39 -5.65 -5.89 -7.75
C LEU A 39 -6.99 -6.51 -8.12
N ASP A 40 -6.99 -7.66 -8.79
CA ASP A 40 -8.22 -8.37 -9.13
C ASP A 40 -9.06 -8.67 -7.89
N TYR A 41 -8.44 -9.20 -6.85
CA TYR A 41 -9.08 -9.49 -5.57
C TYR A 41 -9.62 -8.21 -4.90
N ILE A 42 -8.77 -7.19 -4.75
CA ILE A 42 -9.11 -5.92 -4.09
C ILE A 42 -10.27 -5.24 -4.81
N ILE A 43 -10.18 -5.06 -6.14
CA ILE A 43 -11.18 -4.38 -6.94
C ILE A 43 -12.51 -5.13 -6.90
N THR A 44 -12.47 -6.46 -6.98
CA THR A 44 -13.67 -7.30 -6.90
C THR A 44 -14.41 -7.06 -5.59
N HIS A 45 -13.72 -7.09 -4.45
CA HIS A 45 -14.35 -6.91 -3.14
C HIS A 45 -14.81 -5.46 -2.91
N ILE A 46 -14.08 -4.47 -3.41
CA ILE A 46 -14.53 -3.07 -3.37
C ILE A 46 -15.83 -2.92 -4.18
N CYS A 47 -15.87 -3.46 -5.39
CA CYS A 47 -17.06 -3.37 -6.23
C CYS A 47 -18.28 -4.08 -5.58
N MET A 48 -18.07 -5.24 -4.96
CA MET A 48 -19.12 -5.94 -4.21
C MET A 48 -19.62 -5.12 -3.02
N GLN A 49 -18.70 -4.59 -2.18
CA GLN A 49 -19.06 -3.84 -0.98
C GLN A 49 -19.83 -2.55 -1.30
N PHE A 50 -19.42 -1.84 -2.34
CA PHE A 50 -20.01 -0.55 -2.70
C PHE A 50 -21.01 -0.63 -3.86
N ASN A 51 -21.48 -1.84 -4.21
CA ASN A 51 -22.46 -2.13 -5.26
C ASN A 51 -22.12 -1.46 -6.60
N ARG A 52 -20.93 -1.76 -7.12
CA ARG A 52 -20.38 -1.16 -8.34
C ARG A 52 -20.21 -2.20 -9.44
N LEU A 53 -20.34 -1.77 -10.68
CA LEU A 53 -20.12 -2.61 -11.84
C LEU A 53 -18.61 -2.70 -12.10
N ARG A 54 -17.99 -3.87 -11.82
CA ARG A 54 -16.55 -4.08 -11.98
C ARG A 54 -16.04 -3.86 -13.41
N SER A 55 -16.88 -4.13 -14.43
CA SER A 55 -16.51 -3.94 -15.83
C SER A 55 -16.58 -2.47 -16.31
N ALA A 56 -17.05 -1.55 -15.47
CA ALA A 56 -17.02 -0.13 -15.81
C ALA A 56 -15.59 0.41 -15.81
N PRO A 57 -15.22 1.27 -16.77
CA PRO A 57 -13.87 1.85 -16.85
C PRO A 57 -13.52 2.70 -15.64
N ASP A 58 -14.52 3.27 -14.97
CA ASP A 58 -14.40 4.08 -13.76
C ASP A 58 -15.05 3.39 -12.54
N SER A 59 -14.88 2.07 -12.44
CA SER A 59 -15.52 1.21 -11.43
C SER A 59 -15.28 1.64 -9.98
N LEU A 60 -14.21 2.38 -9.71
CA LEU A 60 -13.86 2.89 -8.37
C LEU A 60 -14.09 4.40 -8.21
N LYS A 61 -14.82 5.04 -9.14
CA LYS A 61 -15.05 6.48 -9.11
C LYS A 61 -15.61 6.96 -7.76
N GLY A 62 -14.86 7.90 -7.13
CA GLY A 62 -15.24 8.51 -5.85
C GLY A 62 -15.05 7.63 -4.62
N VAL A 63 -14.47 6.43 -4.74
CA VAL A 63 -13.99 5.65 -3.60
C VAL A 63 -12.69 6.28 -3.09
N ASN A 64 -12.62 6.61 -1.80
CA ASN A 64 -11.41 7.13 -1.19
C ASN A 64 -10.60 5.95 -0.65
N ILE A 65 -9.40 5.76 -1.19
CA ILE A 65 -8.50 4.65 -0.84
C ILE A 65 -7.24 5.19 -0.19
N LEU A 66 -6.84 4.58 0.92
CA LEU A 66 -5.55 4.79 1.55
C LEU A 66 -4.68 3.56 1.29
N ASP A 67 -3.47 3.77 0.81
CA ASP A 67 -2.43 2.75 0.70
C ASP A 67 -1.31 3.06 1.69
N ILE A 68 -1.19 2.24 2.75
CA ILE A 68 -0.20 2.40 3.83
C ILE A 68 1.04 1.60 3.46
N GLY A 69 2.22 2.25 3.49
CA GLY A 69 3.47 1.68 3.00
C GLY A 69 3.42 1.54 1.47
N CYS A 70 2.94 2.57 0.78
CA CYS A 70 2.67 2.53 -0.65
C CYS A 70 3.92 2.32 -1.53
N GLY A 71 5.13 2.45 -0.97
CA GLY A 71 6.38 2.30 -1.69
C GLY A 71 6.43 3.21 -2.92
N GLY A 72 6.75 2.65 -4.08
CA GLY A 72 6.77 3.36 -5.36
C GLY A 72 5.39 3.58 -6.00
N GLY A 73 4.27 3.23 -5.35
CA GLY A 73 2.92 3.49 -5.85
C GLY A 73 2.32 2.40 -6.75
N LEU A 74 2.87 1.18 -6.71
CA LEU A 74 2.46 0.07 -7.60
C LEU A 74 0.97 -0.32 -7.48
N LEU A 75 0.32 -0.07 -6.35
CA LEU A 75 -1.13 -0.27 -6.17
C LEU A 75 -1.90 1.03 -6.36
N CYS A 76 -1.32 2.16 -5.97
CA CYS A 76 -1.97 3.47 -6.05
C CYS A 76 -2.38 3.82 -7.49
N GLU A 77 -1.48 3.63 -8.45
CA GLU A 77 -1.72 4.03 -9.84
C GLU A 77 -2.86 3.26 -10.53
N PRO A 78 -2.88 1.92 -10.54
CA PRO A 78 -3.97 1.19 -11.18
C PRO A 78 -5.33 1.46 -10.53
N LEU A 79 -5.39 1.71 -9.21
CA LEU A 79 -6.63 2.08 -8.53
C LEU A 79 -7.09 3.49 -8.92
N THR A 80 -6.15 4.42 -9.08
CA THR A 80 -6.45 5.78 -9.58
C THR A 80 -6.96 5.75 -11.02
N ARG A 81 -6.39 4.91 -11.90
CA ARG A 81 -6.86 4.73 -13.29
C ARG A 81 -8.31 4.22 -13.36
N LEU A 82 -8.80 3.54 -12.33
CA LEU A 82 -10.19 3.11 -12.20
C LEU A 82 -11.10 4.16 -11.53
N GLY A 83 -10.60 5.38 -11.32
CA GLY A 83 -11.36 6.52 -10.82
C GLY A 83 -11.39 6.68 -9.29
N ALA A 84 -10.62 5.88 -8.54
CA ALA A 84 -10.49 6.08 -7.10
C ALA A 84 -9.74 7.39 -6.78
N LYS A 85 -10.08 7.98 -5.62
CA LYS A 85 -9.26 9.03 -5.00
C LYS A 85 -8.27 8.34 -4.06
N VAL A 86 -7.00 8.28 -4.49
CA VAL A 86 -5.99 7.54 -3.76
C VAL A 86 -5.09 8.48 -2.97
N THR A 87 -4.88 8.14 -1.70
CA THR A 87 -3.82 8.69 -0.85
C THR A 87 -2.82 7.58 -0.58
N GLY A 88 -1.57 7.78 -0.96
CA GLY A 88 -0.46 6.87 -0.65
C GLY A 88 0.40 7.44 0.47
N ILE A 89 0.65 6.67 1.52
CA ILE A 89 1.57 7.09 2.58
C ILE A 89 2.73 6.11 2.73
N ASP A 90 3.90 6.67 2.97
CA ASP A 90 5.10 5.90 3.30
C ASP A 90 5.97 6.76 4.24
N VAL A 91 6.75 6.11 5.10
CA VAL A 91 7.67 6.81 6.00
C VAL A 91 9.03 7.07 5.35
N THR A 92 9.29 6.43 4.21
CA THR A 92 10.52 6.52 3.43
C THR A 92 10.41 7.63 2.38
N GLU A 93 11.16 8.70 2.54
CA GLU A 93 11.11 9.85 1.64
C GLU A 93 11.45 9.49 0.20
N ALA A 94 12.45 8.63 -0.01
CA ALA A 94 12.88 8.20 -1.35
C ALA A 94 11.76 7.44 -2.08
N ASN A 95 10.97 6.61 -1.39
CA ASN A 95 9.82 5.92 -1.96
C ASN A 95 8.78 6.93 -2.48
N ILE A 96 8.41 7.89 -1.64
CA ILE A 96 7.44 8.92 -2.02
C ILE A 96 7.91 9.78 -3.18
N LYS A 97 9.22 10.11 -3.25
CA LYS A 97 9.79 10.82 -4.41
C LYS A 97 9.62 10.03 -5.71
N VAL A 98 9.94 8.74 -5.69
CA VAL A 98 9.77 7.86 -6.86
C VAL A 98 8.30 7.73 -7.24
N ALA A 99 7.41 7.52 -6.27
CA ALA A 99 5.97 7.40 -6.51
C ALA A 99 5.39 8.67 -7.15
N ARG A 100 5.75 9.84 -6.64
CA ARG A 100 5.30 11.14 -7.20
C ARG A 100 5.80 11.34 -8.63
N LEU A 101 7.10 11.09 -8.86
CA LEU A 101 7.69 11.27 -10.18
C LEU A 101 7.01 10.37 -11.23
N HIS A 102 6.78 9.09 -10.89
CA HIS A 102 6.14 8.16 -11.81
C HIS A 102 4.66 8.54 -12.07
N ALA A 103 3.92 8.88 -11.02
CA ALA A 103 2.54 9.33 -11.17
C ALA A 103 2.43 10.61 -12.04
N GLU A 104 3.36 11.57 -11.89
CA GLU A 104 3.43 12.77 -12.73
C GLU A 104 3.70 12.42 -14.20
N GLN A 105 4.64 11.52 -14.48
CA GLN A 105 4.93 11.02 -15.83
C GLN A 105 3.72 10.34 -16.48
N GLU A 106 2.93 9.63 -15.68
CA GLU A 106 1.72 8.93 -16.10
C GLU A 106 0.44 9.80 -16.10
N GLY A 107 0.57 11.08 -15.71
CA GLY A 107 -0.55 12.04 -15.64
C GLY A 107 -1.62 11.67 -14.61
N LEU A 108 -1.23 11.03 -13.50
CA LEU A 108 -2.12 10.59 -12.44
C LEU A 108 -2.10 11.57 -11.25
N ASP A 109 -3.28 11.89 -10.73
CA ASP A 109 -3.45 12.72 -9.53
C ASP A 109 -3.59 11.82 -8.29
N ILE A 110 -2.49 11.66 -7.55
CA ILE A 110 -2.40 10.82 -6.34
C ILE A 110 -1.80 11.64 -5.20
N ASP A 111 -2.47 11.63 -4.05
CA ASP A 111 -2.03 12.36 -2.86
C ASP A 111 -0.99 11.55 -2.06
N TYR A 112 0.29 11.70 -2.42
CA TYR A 112 1.39 11.02 -1.73
C TYR A 112 1.93 11.85 -0.56
N LYS A 113 2.07 11.22 0.63
CA LYS A 113 2.56 11.86 1.87
C LYS A 113 3.65 11.05 2.56
N ILE A 114 4.64 11.77 3.08
CA ILE A 114 5.65 11.20 4.00
C ILE A 114 5.08 11.32 5.41
N ILE A 115 4.40 10.27 5.87
CA ILE A 115 3.72 10.25 7.17
C ILE A 115 3.46 8.81 7.60
N SER A 116 3.46 8.56 8.91
CA SER A 116 3.05 7.26 9.46
C SER A 116 1.52 7.16 9.61
N SER A 117 1.02 5.94 9.76
CA SER A 117 -0.41 5.70 10.02
C SER A 117 -0.87 6.36 11.32
N GLU A 118 -0.04 6.34 12.37
CA GLU A 118 -0.32 6.93 13.68
C GLU A 118 -0.42 8.45 13.62
N GLU A 119 0.40 9.07 12.78
CA GLU A 119 0.33 10.53 12.56
C GLU A 119 -0.89 10.89 11.74
N LEU A 120 -1.23 10.08 10.72
CA LEU A 120 -2.41 10.29 9.90
C LEU A 120 -3.71 10.19 10.72
N VAL A 121 -3.79 9.27 11.69
CA VAL A 121 -4.93 9.17 12.63
C VAL A 121 -5.20 10.49 13.35
N LYS A 122 -4.16 11.27 13.71
CA LYS A 122 -4.32 12.56 14.39
C LYS A 122 -5.08 13.59 13.55
N THR A 123 -5.09 13.44 12.24
CA THR A 123 -5.85 14.31 11.31
C THR A 123 -7.35 14.03 11.29
N LYS A 124 -7.79 12.92 11.90
CA LYS A 124 -9.18 12.42 11.90
C LYS A 124 -9.73 12.12 10.50
N THR A 125 -8.85 11.98 9.50
CA THR A 125 -9.22 11.56 8.15
C THR A 125 -9.51 10.07 8.14
N THR A 126 -10.56 9.66 7.41
CA THR A 126 -10.94 8.26 7.24
C THR A 126 -11.21 7.95 5.78
N PHE A 127 -11.08 6.68 5.40
CA PHE A 127 -11.13 6.19 4.04
C PHE A 127 -12.18 5.10 3.87
N ASP A 128 -12.71 4.96 2.66
CA ASP A 128 -13.65 3.89 2.33
C ASP A 128 -12.92 2.53 2.27
N VAL A 129 -11.66 2.58 1.86
CA VAL A 129 -10.78 1.40 1.76
C VAL A 129 -9.40 1.75 2.30
N VAL A 130 -8.83 0.85 3.10
CA VAL A 130 -7.43 0.94 3.58
C VAL A 130 -6.69 -0.31 3.12
N LEU A 131 -5.56 -0.11 2.46
CA LEU A 131 -4.64 -1.15 2.04
C LEU A 131 -3.41 -1.15 2.95
N ASN A 132 -2.92 -2.33 3.27
CA ASN A 132 -1.71 -2.58 4.05
C ASN A 132 -1.08 -3.87 3.51
N MET A 133 -0.24 -3.73 2.48
CA MET A 133 0.31 -4.85 1.73
C MET A 133 1.81 -4.98 1.95
N GLU A 134 2.23 -6.07 2.61
CA GLU A 134 3.64 -6.36 2.94
C GLU A 134 4.28 -5.25 3.80
N VAL A 135 3.57 -4.79 4.84
CA VAL A 135 4.04 -3.74 5.76
C VAL A 135 4.16 -4.24 7.20
N VAL A 136 3.22 -5.11 7.62
CA VAL A 136 3.12 -5.58 9.02
C VAL A 136 4.42 -6.21 9.52
N GLU A 137 5.18 -6.86 8.65
CA GLU A 137 6.46 -7.49 8.97
C GLU A 137 7.61 -6.51 9.25
N HIS A 138 7.44 -5.25 8.86
CA HIS A 138 8.48 -4.20 8.94
C HIS A 138 8.23 -3.20 10.08
N VAL A 139 7.13 -3.36 10.83
CA VAL A 139 6.80 -2.44 11.94
C VAL A 139 7.31 -2.95 13.28
N GLY A 140 7.72 -2.01 14.15
CA GLY A 140 8.25 -2.33 15.48
C GLY A 140 7.16 -2.74 16.49
N ASP A 141 5.93 -2.24 16.34
CA ASP A 141 4.77 -2.55 17.20
C ASP A 141 3.54 -2.82 16.32
N VAL A 142 3.25 -4.10 16.12
CA VAL A 142 2.16 -4.57 15.25
C VAL A 142 0.79 -4.18 15.83
N ASP A 143 0.61 -4.27 17.14
CA ASP A 143 -0.68 -3.96 17.79
C ASP A 143 -1.04 -2.48 17.62
N LEU A 144 -0.07 -1.59 17.86
CA LEU A 144 -0.24 -0.16 17.68
C LEU A 144 -0.53 0.17 16.21
N PHE A 145 0.23 -0.42 15.29
CA PHE A 145 0.07 -0.23 13.85
C PHE A 145 -1.33 -0.66 13.38
N MET A 146 -1.77 -1.88 13.74
CA MET A 146 -3.08 -2.39 13.34
C MET A 146 -4.23 -1.56 13.94
N LYS A 147 -4.10 -1.08 15.18
CA LYS A 147 -5.06 -0.15 15.78
C LYS A 147 -5.16 1.15 14.97
N SER A 148 -4.02 1.69 14.53
CA SER A 148 -3.98 2.89 13.69
C SER A 148 -4.66 2.64 12.35
N CYS A 149 -4.37 1.52 11.68
CA CYS A 149 -5.02 1.14 10.42
C CYS A 149 -6.55 1.04 10.59
N CYS A 150 -7.03 0.39 11.66
CA CYS A 150 -8.48 0.27 11.92
C CYS A 150 -9.17 1.63 12.12
N GLN A 151 -8.49 2.61 12.76
CA GLN A 151 -9.04 3.94 12.97
C GLN A 151 -9.15 4.76 11.67
N LEU A 152 -8.40 4.40 10.64
CA LEU A 152 -8.42 5.07 9.34
C LEU A 152 -9.53 4.54 8.42
N VAL A 153 -10.17 3.43 8.77
CA VAL A 153 -11.29 2.86 8.00
C VAL A 153 -12.61 3.49 8.45
N LYS A 154 -13.42 3.95 7.51
CA LYS A 154 -14.80 4.40 7.80
C LYS A 154 -15.68 3.22 8.27
N PRO A 155 -16.71 3.48 9.09
CA PRO A 155 -17.74 2.48 9.34
C PRO A 155 -18.34 1.95 8.02
N GLY A 156 -18.37 0.63 7.86
CA GLY A 156 -18.80 -0.02 6.61
C GLY A 156 -17.77 -0.02 5.49
N GLY A 157 -16.55 0.48 5.74
CA GLY A 157 -15.42 0.42 4.82
C GLY A 157 -14.73 -0.95 4.83
N LEU A 158 -13.70 -1.08 3.99
CA LEU A 158 -12.90 -2.30 3.85
C LEU A 158 -11.46 -2.04 4.28
N MET A 159 -10.83 -3.05 4.87
CA MET A 159 -9.40 -3.10 5.06
C MET A 159 -8.84 -4.38 4.47
N PHE A 160 -7.82 -4.24 3.63
CA PHE A 160 -7.05 -5.35 3.09
C PHE A 160 -5.65 -5.32 3.69
N TYR A 161 -5.17 -6.47 4.12
CA TYR A 161 -3.78 -6.62 4.51
C TYR A 161 -3.22 -7.93 3.97
N ALA A 162 -1.95 -7.92 3.61
CA ALA A 162 -1.20 -9.10 3.21
C ALA A 162 0.18 -9.05 3.85
N THR A 163 0.67 -10.19 4.27
CA THR A 163 2.01 -10.36 4.82
C THR A 163 2.49 -11.78 4.58
N LEU A 164 3.80 -11.97 4.55
CA LEU A 164 4.39 -13.28 4.41
C LEU A 164 4.11 -14.14 5.65
N ASN A 165 3.61 -15.34 5.42
CA ASN A 165 3.35 -16.28 6.51
C ASN A 165 4.68 -16.76 7.14
N ARG A 166 4.80 -16.69 8.47
CA ARG A 166 5.97 -17.17 9.23
C ARG A 166 5.96 -18.70 9.43
N THR A 167 5.85 -19.45 8.33
CA THR A 167 6.00 -20.92 8.36
C THR A 167 7.35 -21.36 7.82
N ALA A 168 7.84 -22.53 8.25
CA ALA A 168 9.06 -23.10 7.69
C ALA A 168 8.98 -23.27 6.15
N LYS A 169 7.78 -23.56 5.63
CA LYS A 169 7.52 -23.66 4.20
C LYS A 169 7.65 -22.32 3.49
N SER A 170 7.09 -21.24 4.05
CA SER A 170 7.22 -19.90 3.50
C SER A 170 8.65 -19.39 3.56
N TYR A 171 9.36 -19.69 4.65
CA TYR A 171 10.77 -19.38 4.79
C TYR A 171 11.63 -20.06 3.71
N LEU A 172 11.43 -21.37 3.51
CA LEU A 172 12.13 -22.13 2.47
C LEU A 172 11.80 -21.60 1.06
N LEU A 173 10.54 -21.30 0.77
CA LEU A 173 10.13 -20.74 -0.54
C LEU A 173 10.65 -19.33 -0.76
N ALA A 174 10.73 -18.49 0.27
CA ALA A 174 11.28 -17.15 0.16
C ALA A 174 12.80 -17.16 -0.05
N ILE A 175 13.52 -18.10 0.58
CA ILE A 175 14.98 -18.23 0.40
C ILE A 175 15.32 -18.92 -0.92
N LEU A 176 14.68 -20.05 -1.24
CA LEU A 176 14.97 -20.83 -2.45
C LEU A 176 14.36 -20.22 -3.72
N GLY A 177 13.39 -19.31 -3.59
CA GLY A 177 12.76 -18.62 -4.72
C GLY A 177 13.36 -17.25 -5.02
N ALA A 178 14.28 -16.75 -4.17
CA ALA A 178 14.97 -15.47 -4.34
C ALA A 178 16.39 -15.63 -4.92
N GLU A 179 16.89 -16.85 -5.06
CA GLU A 179 18.10 -17.22 -5.82
C GLU A 179 17.69 -17.65 -7.25
#